data_e2eb9a92b9dc824da365e98dc08112e9
#
_entry.id   e2eb9a92b9dc824da365e98dc08112e9
#
_cell.length_a   1.000
_cell.length_b   1.000
_cell.length_c   1.000
_cell.angle_alpha   90.00
_cell.angle_beta   90.00
_cell.angle_gamma   90.00
#
_symmetry.space_group_name_H-M   'P 1'
#
loop_
_entity.id
_entity.type
_entity.pdbx_description
1 polymer ?
#
loop_
_entity_poly.entity_id
_entity_poly.type
_entity_poly.pdbx_seq_one_letter_code
_entity_poly.pdbx_strand_id
1 'polypeptide(L)'
;RLFAEMTALENVMVGRHIRTKSGLLGAVLRTKSFKEEEAAIAKRAQELLEYVGIGKFADYKARTLSYGDQRRLEIARALATDPQLIALDEPAAGMNATEKVQLRELIDRIRNDNRTILLIEHDVKLVMGLCDRVTVLDYGKQIAEGTPATVQKNEKVIEAYLGTGGH
;
A
#
# COMPACT_ATOMS: atom_id res chain seq x y z
N ARG A 1 -1.70 9.67 -5.28
CA ARG A 1 -2.72 10.41 -4.51
C ARG A 1 -4.11 9.90 -4.86
N LEU A 2 -5.06 9.92 -3.89
CA LEU A 2 -6.45 9.54 -4.10
C LEU A 2 -7.22 10.62 -4.87
N PHE A 3 -8.26 10.19 -5.57
CA PHE A 3 -9.28 11.08 -6.14
C PHE A 3 -10.27 11.43 -5.02
N ALA A 4 -10.11 12.58 -4.41
CA ALA A 4 -10.78 12.99 -3.17
C ALA A 4 -12.32 12.98 -3.25
N GLU A 5 -12.90 13.36 -4.39
CA GLU A 5 -14.35 13.44 -4.61
C GLU A 5 -14.97 12.10 -5.06
N MET A 6 -14.17 11.13 -5.48
CA MET A 6 -14.62 9.77 -5.80
C MET A 6 -14.81 8.95 -4.53
N THR A 7 -15.71 7.97 -4.59
CA THR A 7 -15.87 6.99 -3.54
C THR A 7 -14.64 6.10 -3.39
N ALA A 8 -14.53 5.35 -2.28
CA ALA A 8 -13.47 4.38 -2.10
C ALA A 8 -13.52 3.30 -3.21
N LEU A 9 -14.72 2.82 -3.54
CA LEU A 9 -14.92 1.84 -4.61
C LEU A 9 -14.42 2.37 -5.96
N GLU A 10 -14.86 3.58 -6.35
CA GLU A 10 -14.43 4.22 -7.62
C GLU A 10 -12.92 4.40 -7.69
N ASN A 11 -12.27 4.81 -6.59
CA ASN A 11 -10.81 4.92 -6.52
C ASN A 11 -10.11 3.60 -6.85
N VAL A 12 -10.60 2.47 -6.32
CA VAL A 12 -10.02 1.15 -6.60
C VAL A 12 -10.32 0.71 -8.02
N MET A 13 -11.55 0.97 -8.52
CA MET A 13 -11.93 0.67 -9.90
C MET A 13 -11.01 1.38 -10.91
N VAL A 14 -10.62 2.64 -10.68
CA VAL A 14 -9.65 3.35 -11.52
C VAL A 14 -8.34 2.58 -11.64
N GLY A 15 -7.83 2.00 -10.54
CA GLY A 15 -6.64 1.14 -10.57
C GLY A 15 -6.84 -0.09 -11.47
N ARG A 16 -8.04 -0.67 -11.50
CA ARG A 16 -8.36 -1.84 -12.33
C ARG A 16 -8.52 -1.54 -13.80
N HIS A 17 -8.98 -0.33 -14.16
CA HIS A 17 -9.16 0.06 -15.56
C HIS A 17 -7.90 -0.03 -16.42
N ILE A 18 -6.71 0.00 -15.84
CA ILE A 18 -5.44 -0.22 -16.55
C ILE A 18 -5.39 -1.64 -17.19
N ARG A 19 -6.16 -2.59 -16.67
CA ARG A 19 -6.25 -3.98 -17.11
C ARG A 19 -7.45 -4.28 -18.01
N THR A 20 -8.30 -3.29 -18.33
CA THR A 20 -9.49 -3.50 -19.17
C THR A 20 -9.12 -3.62 -20.64
N LYS A 21 -9.88 -4.47 -21.35
CA LYS A 21 -9.73 -4.70 -22.79
C LYS A 21 -10.79 -3.99 -23.62
N SER A 22 -11.87 -3.49 -22.97
CA SER A 22 -12.97 -2.84 -23.68
C SER A 22 -12.53 -1.47 -24.21
N GLY A 23 -12.57 -1.31 -25.53
CA GLY A 23 -12.24 -0.07 -26.20
C GLY A 23 -13.34 0.98 -26.07
N LEU A 24 -13.04 2.23 -26.46
CA LEU A 24 -13.95 3.39 -26.47
C LEU A 24 -15.32 3.09 -27.11
N LEU A 25 -15.35 2.31 -28.18
CA LEU A 25 -16.60 1.93 -28.88
C LEU A 25 -17.52 1.06 -28.00
N GLY A 26 -16.97 0.13 -27.22
CA GLY A 26 -17.74 -0.69 -26.27
C GLY A 26 -18.35 0.13 -25.13
N ALA A 27 -17.60 1.13 -24.66
CA ALA A 27 -18.07 2.05 -23.61
C ALA A 27 -19.21 2.95 -24.10
N VAL A 28 -19.13 3.49 -25.31
CA VAL A 28 -20.15 4.37 -25.91
C VAL A 28 -21.44 3.59 -26.20
N LEU A 29 -21.34 2.36 -26.71
CA LEU A 29 -22.49 1.51 -27.08
C LEU A 29 -23.07 0.73 -25.89
N ARG A 30 -22.48 0.79 -24.70
CA ARG A 30 -22.89 0.06 -23.48
C ARG A 30 -23.25 -1.40 -23.76
N THR A 31 -22.37 -2.08 -24.52
CA THR A 31 -22.58 -3.48 -24.90
C THR A 31 -22.75 -4.38 -23.67
N LYS A 32 -23.36 -5.55 -23.84
CA LYS A 32 -23.51 -6.54 -22.75
C LYS A 32 -22.15 -6.92 -22.15
N SER A 33 -21.16 -7.13 -22.99
CA SER A 33 -19.76 -7.41 -22.59
C SER A 33 -19.16 -6.28 -21.75
N PHE A 34 -19.40 -5.02 -22.10
CA PHE A 34 -18.93 -3.86 -21.32
C PHE A 34 -19.55 -3.83 -19.91
N LYS A 35 -20.85 -4.09 -19.79
CA LYS A 35 -21.54 -4.15 -18.50
C LYS A 35 -21.03 -5.29 -17.62
N GLU A 36 -20.77 -6.45 -18.21
CA GLU A 36 -20.21 -7.61 -17.50
C GLU A 36 -18.79 -7.32 -17.00
N GLU A 37 -17.97 -6.66 -17.82
CA GLU A 37 -16.62 -6.24 -17.43
C GLU A 37 -16.65 -5.19 -16.30
N GLU A 38 -17.52 -4.17 -16.38
CA GLU A 38 -17.70 -3.19 -15.31
C GLU A 38 -18.15 -3.84 -13.99
N ALA A 39 -19.10 -4.78 -14.05
CA ALA A 39 -19.55 -5.50 -12.87
C ALA A 39 -18.43 -6.35 -12.26
N ALA A 40 -17.59 -6.99 -13.08
CA ALA A 40 -16.42 -7.74 -12.61
C ALA A 40 -15.37 -6.83 -11.97
N ILE A 41 -15.14 -5.63 -12.53
CA ILE A 41 -14.25 -4.61 -11.96
C ILE A 41 -14.76 -4.14 -10.61
N ALA A 42 -16.05 -3.81 -10.50
CA ALA A 42 -16.67 -3.34 -9.26
C ALA A 42 -16.61 -4.44 -8.18
N LYS A 43 -16.91 -5.70 -8.54
CA LYS A 43 -16.78 -6.83 -7.63
C LYS A 43 -15.35 -6.99 -7.12
N ARG A 44 -14.36 -6.95 -8.02
CA ARG A 44 -12.96 -7.05 -7.64
C ARG A 44 -12.50 -5.88 -6.77
N ALA A 45 -12.98 -4.67 -7.04
CA ALA A 45 -12.71 -3.50 -6.23
C ALA A 45 -13.28 -3.65 -4.81
N GLN A 46 -14.51 -4.18 -4.67
CA GLN A 46 -15.11 -4.47 -3.38
C GLN A 46 -14.29 -5.51 -2.59
N GLU A 47 -13.90 -6.61 -3.23
CA GLU A 47 -13.04 -7.64 -2.62
C GLU A 47 -11.72 -7.05 -2.10
N LEU A 48 -11.12 -6.12 -2.84
CA LEU A 48 -9.89 -5.45 -2.43
C LEU A 48 -10.10 -4.49 -1.26
N LEU A 49 -11.23 -3.77 -1.22
CA LEU A 49 -11.59 -2.94 -0.07
C LEU A 49 -11.79 -3.78 1.20
N GLU A 50 -12.41 -4.95 1.08
CA GLU A 50 -12.56 -5.91 2.18
C GLU A 50 -11.20 -6.48 2.60
N TYR A 51 -10.36 -6.82 1.64
CA TYR A 51 -9.00 -7.32 1.87
C TYR A 51 -8.15 -6.35 2.69
N VAL A 52 -8.22 -5.04 2.40
CA VAL A 52 -7.49 -4.02 3.18
C VAL A 52 -8.25 -3.56 4.43
N GLY A 53 -9.45 -4.10 4.70
CA GLY A 53 -10.21 -3.88 5.92
C GLY A 53 -11.07 -2.61 5.94
N ILE A 54 -11.39 -2.03 4.77
CA ILE A 54 -12.23 -0.83 4.64
C ILE A 54 -13.48 -1.05 3.76
N GLY A 55 -13.91 -2.31 3.56
CA GLY A 55 -15.05 -2.66 2.70
C GLY A 55 -16.34 -1.94 3.06
N LYS A 56 -16.60 -1.68 4.34
CA LYS A 56 -17.76 -0.91 4.83
C LYS A 56 -17.81 0.54 4.36
N PHE A 57 -16.70 1.08 3.89
CA PHE A 57 -16.58 2.45 3.41
C PHE A 57 -16.59 2.57 1.89
N ALA A 58 -16.99 1.52 1.15
CA ALA A 58 -16.97 1.48 -0.31
C ALA A 58 -17.64 2.71 -0.96
N ASP A 59 -18.79 3.11 -0.44
CA ASP A 59 -19.60 4.22 -0.96
C ASP A 59 -19.22 5.61 -0.37
N TYR A 60 -18.23 5.66 0.52
CA TYR A 60 -17.80 6.92 1.14
C TYR A 60 -16.77 7.62 0.24
N LYS A 61 -16.87 8.95 0.15
CA LYS A 61 -15.86 9.75 -0.56
C LYS A 61 -14.50 9.61 0.10
N ALA A 62 -13.44 9.44 -0.70
CA ALA A 62 -12.08 9.21 -0.19
C ALA A 62 -11.64 10.30 0.82
N ARG A 63 -12.02 11.56 0.60
CA ARG A 63 -11.70 12.69 1.50
C ARG A 63 -12.35 12.60 2.88
N THR A 64 -13.42 11.81 3.06
CA THR A 64 -14.13 11.68 4.33
C THR A 64 -13.61 10.54 5.20
N LEU A 65 -12.72 9.72 4.66
CA LEU A 65 -12.08 8.63 5.39
C LEU A 65 -11.04 9.15 6.38
N SER A 66 -10.80 8.39 7.45
CA SER A 66 -9.66 8.64 8.33
C SER A 66 -8.35 8.56 7.56
N TYR A 67 -7.28 9.16 8.08
CA TYR A 67 -5.98 9.11 7.43
C TYR A 67 -5.48 7.67 7.23
N GLY A 68 -5.62 6.81 8.23
CA GLY A 68 -5.28 5.39 8.13
C GLY A 68 -6.08 4.64 7.06
N ASP A 69 -7.40 4.93 6.95
CA ASP A 69 -8.25 4.33 5.92
C ASP A 69 -7.92 4.86 4.52
N GLN A 70 -7.52 6.13 4.39
CA GLN A 70 -7.02 6.66 3.12
C GLN A 70 -5.74 5.94 2.66
N ARG A 71 -4.80 5.65 3.57
CA ARG A 71 -3.60 4.86 3.25
C ARG A 71 -3.93 3.44 2.82
N ARG A 72 -4.90 2.79 3.49
CA ARG A 72 -5.40 1.46 3.07
C ARG A 72 -6.05 1.52 1.69
N LEU A 73 -6.80 2.59 1.40
CA LEU A 73 -7.40 2.81 0.08
C LEU A 73 -6.32 2.98 -1.01
N GLU A 74 -5.23 3.68 -0.74
CA GLU A 74 -4.09 3.79 -1.66
C GLU A 74 -3.48 2.42 -1.97
N ILE A 75 -3.33 1.57 -0.95
CA ILE A 75 -2.85 0.20 -1.12
C ILE A 75 -3.85 -0.64 -1.93
N ALA A 76 -5.15 -0.57 -1.63
CA ALA A 76 -6.19 -1.28 -2.39
C ALA A 76 -6.18 -0.90 -3.87
N ARG A 77 -6.04 0.40 -4.18
CA ARG A 77 -5.94 0.90 -5.55
C ARG A 77 -4.68 0.38 -6.26
N ALA A 78 -3.54 0.32 -5.57
CA ALA A 78 -2.33 -0.26 -6.11
C ALA A 78 -2.50 -1.77 -6.39
N LEU A 79 -3.10 -2.51 -5.45
CA LEU A 79 -3.40 -3.94 -5.59
C LEU A 79 -4.35 -4.24 -6.76
N ALA A 80 -5.23 -3.30 -7.13
CA ALA A 80 -6.17 -3.47 -8.24
C ALA A 80 -5.46 -3.65 -9.61
N THR A 81 -4.21 -3.22 -9.73
CA THR A 81 -3.40 -3.44 -10.93
C THR A 81 -2.79 -4.85 -10.99
N ASP A 82 -3.05 -5.72 -10.01
CA ASP A 82 -2.43 -7.04 -9.83
C ASP A 82 -0.89 -7.00 -9.96
N PRO A 83 -0.20 -6.17 -9.18
CA PRO A 83 1.24 -6.00 -9.30
C PRO A 83 1.99 -7.17 -8.67
N GLN A 84 3.17 -7.49 -9.20
CA GLN A 84 4.12 -8.40 -8.55
C GLN A 84 5.00 -7.69 -7.51
N LEU A 85 5.23 -6.37 -7.71
CA LEU A 85 5.97 -5.51 -6.80
C LEU A 85 5.15 -4.27 -6.47
N ILE A 86 5.08 -3.94 -5.18
CA ILE A 86 4.44 -2.72 -4.66
C ILE A 86 5.51 -1.90 -3.95
N ALA A 87 5.61 -0.62 -4.32
CA ALA A 87 6.43 0.35 -3.59
C ALA A 87 5.54 1.16 -2.64
N LEU A 88 5.89 1.18 -1.37
CA LEU A 88 5.22 1.93 -0.31
C LEU A 88 6.21 2.96 0.25
N ASP A 89 5.86 4.22 0.11
CA ASP A 89 6.67 5.35 0.58
C ASP A 89 6.02 5.94 1.83
N GLU A 90 6.70 5.80 2.98
CA GLU A 90 6.26 6.22 4.31
C GLU A 90 4.79 5.86 4.62
N PRO A 91 4.37 4.60 4.45
CA PRO A 91 2.96 4.23 4.63
C PRO A 91 2.47 4.40 6.07
N ALA A 92 3.37 4.37 7.06
CA ALA A 92 3.04 4.50 8.48
C ALA A 92 3.08 5.96 8.99
N ALA A 93 3.43 6.94 8.14
CA ALA A 93 3.50 8.34 8.54
C ALA A 93 2.14 8.83 9.08
N GLY A 94 2.15 9.50 10.23
CA GLY A 94 0.93 10.05 10.85
C GLY A 94 -0.02 9.03 11.48
N MET A 95 0.31 7.75 11.48
CA MET A 95 -0.49 6.68 12.10
C MET A 95 -0.20 6.55 13.60
N ASN A 96 -1.26 6.27 14.38
CA ASN A 96 -1.13 5.88 15.78
C ASN A 96 -0.63 4.43 15.91
N ALA A 97 -0.33 3.99 17.16
CA ALA A 97 0.24 2.67 17.40
C ALA A 97 -0.65 1.52 16.90
N THR A 98 -1.97 1.62 17.08
CA THR A 98 -2.93 0.61 16.64
C THR A 98 -2.99 0.52 15.11
N GLU A 99 -3.02 1.66 14.43
CA GLU A 99 -3.02 1.73 12.97
C GLU A 99 -1.73 1.16 12.38
N LYS A 100 -0.56 1.42 13.00
CA LYS A 100 0.73 0.82 12.60
C LYS A 100 0.72 -0.71 12.70
N VAL A 101 0.14 -1.27 13.77
CA VAL A 101 -0.01 -2.74 13.91
C VAL A 101 -0.86 -3.29 12.77
N GLN A 102 -2.00 -2.67 12.50
CA GLN A 102 -2.90 -3.11 11.44
C GLN A 102 -2.28 -2.96 10.04
N LEU A 103 -1.50 -1.90 9.81
CA LEU A 103 -0.73 -1.74 8.58
C LEU A 103 0.30 -2.84 8.41
N ARG A 104 1.05 -3.17 9.48
CA ARG A 104 2.01 -4.27 9.48
C ARG A 104 1.37 -5.59 9.10
N GLU A 105 0.24 -5.94 9.73
CA GLU A 105 -0.52 -7.15 9.41
C GLU A 105 -0.98 -7.19 7.95
N LEU A 106 -1.40 -6.05 7.41
CA LEU A 106 -1.78 -5.92 6.00
C LEU A 106 -0.58 -6.16 5.08
N ILE A 107 0.57 -5.54 5.37
CA ILE A 107 1.80 -5.71 4.58
C ILE A 107 2.27 -7.17 4.62
N ASP A 108 2.25 -7.82 5.80
CA ASP A 108 2.59 -9.24 5.95
C ASP A 108 1.65 -10.13 5.12
N ARG A 109 0.36 -9.83 5.10
CA ARG A 109 -0.63 -10.56 4.27
C ARG A 109 -0.32 -10.40 2.79
N ILE A 110 -0.04 -9.19 2.31
CA ILE A 110 0.31 -8.92 0.90
C ILE A 110 1.58 -9.69 0.51
N ARG A 111 2.59 -9.74 1.40
CA ARG A 111 3.81 -10.50 1.20
C ARG A 111 3.53 -12.01 1.09
N ASN A 112 2.68 -12.54 1.96
CA ASN A 112 2.30 -13.96 1.96
C ASN A 112 1.49 -14.36 0.70
N ASP A 113 0.89 -13.40 0.01
CA ASP A 113 0.27 -13.59 -1.31
C ASP A 113 1.29 -13.56 -2.47
N ASN A 114 2.57 -13.87 -2.20
CA ASN A 114 3.67 -13.92 -3.16
C ASN A 114 3.92 -12.59 -3.91
N ARG A 115 3.75 -11.46 -3.22
CA ARG A 115 4.10 -10.15 -3.77
C ARG A 115 5.35 -9.59 -3.11
N THR A 116 6.18 -8.98 -3.92
CA THR A 116 7.36 -8.25 -3.44
C THR A 116 6.94 -6.86 -2.97
N ILE A 117 7.44 -6.42 -1.82
CA ILE A 117 7.18 -5.08 -1.28
C ILE A 117 8.50 -4.35 -1.14
N LEU A 118 8.59 -3.19 -1.75
CA LEU A 118 9.63 -2.20 -1.49
C LEU A 118 9.06 -1.19 -0.49
N LEU A 119 9.60 -1.20 0.73
CA LEU A 119 9.18 -0.31 1.79
C LEU A 119 10.24 0.77 2.01
N ILE A 120 9.85 2.04 1.89
CA ILE A 120 10.66 3.19 2.25
C ILE A 120 10.08 3.74 3.55
N GLU A 121 10.86 3.72 4.63
CA GLU A 121 10.41 4.10 5.96
C GLU A 121 11.57 4.60 6.83
N HIS A 122 11.25 5.45 7.79
CA HIS A 122 12.17 5.92 8.82
C HIS A 122 11.84 5.35 10.22
N ASP A 123 10.71 4.63 10.37
CA ASP A 123 10.37 3.92 11.60
C ASP A 123 11.18 2.62 11.67
N VAL A 124 12.32 2.68 12.37
CA VAL A 124 13.26 1.57 12.50
C VAL A 124 12.57 0.31 13.05
N LYS A 125 11.66 0.45 14.03
CA LYS A 125 10.94 -0.69 14.63
C LYS A 125 10.06 -1.40 13.61
N LEU A 126 9.38 -0.63 12.77
CA LEU A 126 8.54 -1.18 11.70
C LEU A 126 9.39 -1.93 10.67
N VAL A 127 10.47 -1.29 10.18
CA VAL A 127 11.37 -1.88 9.18
C VAL A 127 11.99 -3.18 9.69
N MET A 128 12.58 -3.13 10.90
CA MET A 128 13.28 -4.29 11.47
C MET A 128 12.36 -5.45 11.82
N GLY A 129 11.08 -5.15 12.09
CA GLY A 129 10.09 -6.18 12.41
C GLY A 129 9.35 -6.76 11.21
N LEU A 130 9.52 -6.18 10.00
CA LEU A 130 8.71 -6.52 8.83
C LEU A 130 9.54 -6.97 7.62
N CYS A 131 10.71 -6.37 7.40
CA CYS A 131 11.51 -6.57 6.20
C CYS A 131 12.40 -7.81 6.29
N ASP A 132 12.55 -8.53 5.17
CA ASP A 132 13.50 -9.64 5.06
C ASP A 132 14.93 -9.13 4.79
N ARG A 133 15.02 -7.99 4.08
CA ARG A 133 16.28 -7.32 3.74
C ARG A 133 16.12 -5.81 3.89
N VAL A 134 17.16 -5.18 4.44
CA VAL A 134 17.17 -3.74 4.71
C VAL A 134 18.40 -3.12 4.06
N THR A 135 18.19 -2.03 3.34
CA THR A 135 19.24 -1.14 2.85
C THR A 135 19.12 0.19 3.60
N VAL A 136 20.19 0.62 4.27
CA VAL A 136 20.19 1.86 5.03
C VAL A 136 20.91 2.94 4.25
N LEU A 137 20.24 4.07 4.10
CA LEU A 137 20.77 5.25 3.43
C LEU A 137 21.01 6.37 4.45
N ASP A 138 22.14 7.03 4.34
CA ASP A 138 22.46 8.26 5.08
C ASP A 138 22.97 9.30 4.10
N TYR A 139 22.35 10.49 4.07
CA TYR A 139 22.63 11.54 3.08
C TYR A 139 22.72 11.02 1.63
N GLY A 140 21.85 10.10 1.25
CA GLY A 140 21.78 9.51 -0.10
C GLY A 140 22.87 8.47 -0.40
N LYS A 141 23.70 8.10 0.58
CA LYS A 141 24.72 7.05 0.46
C LYS A 141 24.29 5.80 1.21
N GLN A 142 24.47 4.65 0.61
CA GLN A 142 24.26 3.38 1.29
C GLN A 142 25.36 3.17 2.35
N ILE A 143 24.95 3.06 3.62
CA ILE A 143 25.85 2.82 4.74
C ILE A 143 25.82 1.37 5.25
N ALA A 144 24.72 0.64 5.02
CA ALA A 144 24.59 -0.78 5.36
C ALA A 144 23.56 -1.46 4.47
N GLU A 145 23.71 -2.79 4.34
CA GLU A 145 22.72 -3.65 3.69
C GLU A 145 22.80 -5.07 4.28
N GLY A 146 21.65 -5.71 4.47
CA GLY A 146 21.59 -7.08 4.99
C GLY A 146 20.26 -7.43 5.61
N THR A 147 20.24 -8.50 6.40
CA THR A 147 19.08 -8.83 7.23
C THR A 147 18.90 -7.81 8.35
N PRO A 148 17.69 -7.64 8.90
CA PRO A 148 17.47 -6.75 10.05
C PRO A 148 18.46 -6.99 11.19
N ALA A 149 18.72 -8.27 11.53
CA ALA A 149 19.63 -8.65 12.61
C ALA A 149 21.10 -8.23 12.34
N THR A 150 21.52 -8.23 11.07
CA THR A 150 22.85 -7.78 10.67
C THR A 150 22.95 -6.27 10.70
N VAL A 151 21.94 -5.58 10.16
CA VAL A 151 21.93 -4.13 10.04
C VAL A 151 21.85 -3.46 11.41
N GLN A 152 21.09 -4.00 12.36
CA GLN A 152 20.99 -3.47 13.75
C GLN A 152 22.32 -3.45 14.51
N LYS A 153 23.28 -4.30 14.12
CA LYS A 153 24.59 -4.39 14.76
C LYS A 153 25.66 -3.56 14.06
N ASN A 154 25.33 -2.92 12.96
CA ASN A 154 26.27 -2.12 12.20
C ASN A 154 26.52 -0.78 12.93
N GLU A 155 27.77 -0.49 13.26
CA GLU A 155 28.16 0.70 14.01
C GLU A 155 27.70 2.00 13.34
N LYS A 156 27.80 2.12 12.01
CA LYS A 156 27.34 3.29 11.25
C LYS A 156 25.83 3.49 11.35
N VAL A 157 25.05 2.40 11.39
CA VAL A 157 23.59 2.46 11.55
C VAL A 157 23.23 2.84 12.98
N ILE A 158 23.97 2.32 13.97
CA ILE A 158 23.76 2.68 15.37
C ILE A 158 24.05 4.18 15.56
N GLU A 159 25.14 4.68 15.02
CA GLU A 159 25.49 6.10 15.10
C GLU A 159 24.45 7.00 14.42
N ALA A 160 24.00 6.64 13.20
CA ALA A 160 23.09 7.47 12.41
C ALA A 160 21.63 7.42 12.89
N TYR A 161 21.16 6.28 13.41
CA TYR A 161 19.71 6.04 13.63
C TYR A 161 19.36 5.51 15.01
N LEU A 162 20.25 4.81 15.70
CA LEU A 162 19.97 4.11 16.97
C LEU A 162 20.72 4.76 18.16
N GLY A 163 21.79 5.49 17.92
CA GLY A 163 22.61 6.13 18.95
C GLY A 163 22.06 7.45 19.49
N THR A 164 21.04 8.04 18.86
CA THR A 164 20.44 9.33 19.26
C THR A 164 19.19 9.17 20.15
N GLY A 165 18.92 7.99 20.66
CA GLY A 165 17.79 7.68 21.55
C GLY A 165 17.95 8.12 23.01
N GLY A 166 18.66 9.22 23.25
CA GLY A 166 18.93 9.77 24.56
C GLY A 166 18.78 11.28 24.59
N HIS A 167 17.58 11.81 24.32
CA HIS A 167 17.14 13.12 24.84
C HIS A 167 15.64 13.11 25.01
#